data_3d27b090e9f028d00d26cafc27c6e615
#
_entry.id   3d27b090e9f028d00d26cafc27c6e615
#
_cell.length_a   1.000
_cell.length_b   1.000
_cell.length_c   1.000
_cell.angle_alpha   90.00
_cell.angle_beta   90.00
_cell.angle_gamma   90.00
#
_symmetry.space_group_name_H-M   'P 1'
#
loop_
_entity.id
_entity.type
_entity.pdbx_description
1 polymer ?
#
loop_
_entity_poly.entity_id
_entity_poly.type
_entity_poly.pdbx_seq_one_letter_code
_entity_poly.pdbx_strand_id
1 'polypeptide(L)'
;MKHRHLIAAAAVTAAAALALSGCSGGGGGTDFAASTPKDLSGTVSFWHFFSDREAKVIQSVVDDFEKKYPKIKVDVHSGQDDEKLQKAIATGSKVDVGLSYSTDIVGNFCSNGAFRSLNKVIERDGVDMSQFSDTVKSYTEFKGTRCAMPMLADVYGLYYNTDLLKAAGYTAPPKTLSELESMAVKLTTFNPDGSIKTLGFNPTMGWYENSAAHVGPAADAKWLKSDGTSAVGSSAGWKELIDWQKKFVDTIGWDKLNAFTSGLGQEFSADNAFQTGQVAMNLDGEYRTAFIDDQAKDLHYGTAPFPTADDQSQLYGGGYITGNIIGISKGSKQPELAWALLRYLTTDTDAIVKLANGLKNVPTTKDALASPKLEVSEQYKTFLDIASDKNVQTTPPSPLGPGYQQSLQDWWNKYQSQGGDLDAGLKSVDKQIDDALALSTGP
;
A
#
# COMPACT_ATOMS: atom_id res chain seq x y z
N MET A 1 9.72 34.43 -77.81
CA MET A 1 8.52 34.79 -78.60
C MET A 1 7.38 34.82 -77.60
N LYS A 2 6.93 36.04 -77.23
CA LYS A 2 5.64 36.70 -77.63
C LYS A 2 4.43 35.82 -77.16
N HIS A 3 3.45 36.23 -76.39
CA HIS A 3 2.74 37.49 -76.05
C HIS A 3 2.00 37.27 -74.75
N ARG A 4 2.01 38.07 -73.71
CA ARG A 4 1.14 39.23 -73.42
C ARG A 4 -0.34 39.04 -73.82
N HIS A 5 -1.28 39.01 -72.81
CA HIS A 5 -2.39 39.99 -72.72
C HIS A 5 -2.98 40.03 -71.33
N LEU A 6 -3.08 41.21 -70.78
CA LEU A 6 -3.87 41.66 -69.66
C LEU A 6 -5.36 41.69 -70.05
N ILE A 7 -6.27 41.56 -69.11
CA ILE A 7 -7.45 42.38 -68.89
C ILE A 7 -8.05 42.20 -67.52
N ALA A 8 -8.47 43.24 -66.96
CA ALA A 8 -8.79 43.74 -65.65
C ALA A 8 -10.18 43.40 -65.09
N ALA A 9 -10.21 43.42 -63.77
CA ALA A 9 -11.19 44.00 -62.82
C ALA A 9 -12.68 43.62 -62.90
N ALA A 10 -13.18 43.11 -61.77
CA ALA A 10 -14.32 43.70 -61.05
C ALA A 10 -14.43 43.15 -59.63
N ALA A 11 -14.46 44.06 -58.64
CA ALA A 11 -14.63 43.81 -57.24
C ALA A 11 -16.11 43.49 -56.91
N VAL A 12 -16.36 42.50 -56.07
CA VAL A 12 -17.58 42.44 -55.25
C VAL A 12 -17.18 42.01 -53.84
N THR A 13 -17.30 42.92 -52.90
CA THR A 13 -17.18 42.78 -51.46
C THR A 13 -18.39 41.98 -50.92
N ALA A 14 -18.12 40.79 -50.31
CA ALA A 14 -19.07 40.16 -49.40
C ALA A 14 -18.30 39.79 -48.12
N ALA A 15 -18.58 40.54 -47.06
CA ALA A 15 -18.10 40.29 -45.72
C ALA A 15 -18.82 39.04 -45.17
N ALA A 16 -18.09 37.93 -44.99
CA ALA A 16 -18.50 36.82 -44.18
C ALA A 16 -17.60 36.72 -42.97
N ALA A 17 -18.15 37.04 -41.79
CA ALA A 17 -17.51 36.84 -40.50
C ALA A 17 -17.32 35.38 -40.25
N LEU A 18 -16.15 34.82 -40.48
CA LEU A 18 -15.71 33.53 -40.02
C LEU A 18 -15.25 33.67 -38.58
N ALA A 19 -16.06 33.17 -37.63
CA ALA A 19 -15.66 32.91 -36.28
C ALA A 19 -14.49 31.91 -36.30
N LEU A 20 -13.28 32.39 -36.02
CA LEU A 20 -12.15 31.51 -35.70
C LEU A 20 -12.41 30.88 -34.34
N SER A 21 -12.99 29.67 -34.33
CA SER A 21 -12.87 28.76 -33.24
C SER A 21 -11.45 28.16 -33.28
N GLY A 22 -10.56 28.77 -32.51
CA GLY A 22 -9.20 28.29 -32.33
C GLY A 22 -9.20 26.88 -31.73
N CYS A 23 -8.92 25.87 -32.55
CA CYS A 23 -8.47 24.58 -32.06
C CYS A 23 -7.04 24.75 -31.53
N SER A 24 -6.88 25.00 -30.23
CA SER A 24 -5.60 24.76 -29.56
C SER A 24 -5.45 23.25 -29.38
N GLY A 25 -4.72 22.62 -30.28
CA GLY A 25 -4.28 21.24 -30.14
C GLY A 25 -3.21 21.16 -29.04
N GLY A 26 -3.65 20.94 -27.81
CA GLY A 26 -2.80 20.51 -26.70
C GLY A 26 -3.32 19.16 -26.24
N GLY A 27 -2.47 18.13 -26.23
CA GLY A 27 -2.78 16.78 -25.76
C GLY A 27 -3.01 16.74 -24.25
N GLY A 28 -4.12 17.33 -23.78
CA GLY A 28 -4.59 17.27 -22.39
C GLY A 28 -5.88 16.46 -22.33
N GLY A 29 -5.96 15.50 -21.37
CA GLY A 29 -7.22 14.90 -21.00
C GLY A 29 -8.24 15.97 -20.62
N THR A 30 -9.53 15.67 -20.76
CA THR A 30 -10.60 16.54 -20.34
C THR A 30 -10.54 16.77 -18.84
N ASP A 31 -10.62 18.01 -18.35
CA ASP A 31 -10.70 18.32 -16.92
C ASP A 31 -12.09 17.97 -16.36
N PHE A 32 -12.15 17.93 -15.01
CA PHE A 32 -13.44 17.80 -14.34
C PHE A 32 -14.36 18.98 -14.66
N ALA A 33 -15.66 18.70 -14.79
CA ALA A 33 -16.66 19.74 -14.98
C ALA A 33 -16.72 20.67 -13.74
N ALA A 34 -17.12 21.92 -13.96
CA ALA A 34 -17.25 22.89 -12.88
C ALA A 34 -18.38 22.58 -11.89
N SER A 35 -19.37 21.76 -12.30
CA SER A 35 -20.47 21.28 -11.46
C SER A 35 -20.67 19.79 -11.68
N THR A 36 -21.23 19.11 -10.67
CA THR A 36 -21.51 17.67 -10.73
C THR A 36 -22.45 17.34 -11.89
N PRO A 37 -22.04 16.52 -12.87
CA PRO A 37 -22.90 16.14 -13.97
C PRO A 37 -24.10 15.30 -13.48
N LYS A 38 -25.29 15.59 -14.03
CA LYS A 38 -26.54 14.89 -13.63
C LYS A 38 -26.77 13.56 -14.35
N ASP A 39 -26.31 13.45 -15.60
CA ASP A 39 -26.53 12.29 -16.45
C ASP A 39 -25.21 11.71 -16.95
N LEU A 40 -24.57 10.91 -16.10
CA LEU A 40 -23.35 10.20 -16.45
C LEU A 40 -23.70 8.91 -17.20
N SER A 41 -23.08 8.70 -18.36
CA SER A 41 -23.23 7.47 -19.15
C SER A 41 -21.97 7.17 -19.94
N GLY A 42 -21.66 5.90 -20.12
CA GLY A 42 -20.47 5.45 -20.86
C GLY A 42 -19.75 4.31 -20.19
N THR A 43 -18.52 4.05 -20.63
CA THR A 43 -17.68 2.98 -20.10
C THR A 43 -16.41 3.56 -19.47
N VAL A 44 -16.10 3.14 -18.25
CA VAL A 44 -14.87 3.47 -17.51
C VAL A 44 -14.00 2.23 -17.39
N SER A 45 -12.69 2.35 -17.68
CA SER A 45 -11.72 1.26 -17.53
C SER A 45 -11.13 1.31 -16.13
N PHE A 46 -11.24 0.19 -15.40
CA PHE A 46 -10.75 0.04 -14.02
C PHE A 46 -9.69 -1.06 -13.94
N TRP A 47 -8.48 -0.69 -13.55
CA TRP A 47 -7.35 -1.59 -13.39
C TRP A 47 -7.04 -1.80 -11.92
N HIS A 48 -6.90 -3.07 -11.49
CA HIS A 48 -6.58 -3.42 -10.10
C HIS A 48 -5.69 -4.66 -10.02
N PHE A 49 -4.92 -4.77 -8.94
CA PHE A 49 -3.95 -5.85 -8.72
C PHE A 49 -4.57 -7.17 -8.24
N PHE A 50 -5.73 -7.14 -7.61
CA PHE A 50 -6.37 -8.33 -7.07
C PHE A 50 -6.62 -9.41 -8.13
N SER A 51 -6.45 -10.68 -7.72
CA SER A 51 -6.66 -11.86 -8.55
C SER A 51 -7.59 -12.87 -7.87
N ASP A 52 -7.97 -13.92 -8.58
CA ASP A 52 -8.69 -15.08 -8.06
C ASP A 52 -9.91 -14.76 -7.18
N ARG A 53 -9.87 -15.13 -5.90
CA ARG A 53 -10.94 -14.88 -4.92
C ARG A 53 -11.20 -13.39 -4.74
N GLU A 54 -10.16 -12.61 -4.59
CA GLU A 54 -10.26 -11.18 -4.31
C GLU A 54 -10.82 -10.41 -5.51
N ALA A 55 -10.42 -10.77 -6.73
CA ALA A 55 -10.97 -10.18 -7.94
C ALA A 55 -12.50 -10.38 -8.04
N LYS A 56 -13.03 -11.51 -7.55
CA LYS A 56 -14.48 -11.75 -7.50
C LYS A 56 -15.19 -10.83 -6.51
N VAL A 57 -14.53 -10.50 -5.39
CA VAL A 57 -15.06 -9.51 -4.42
C VAL A 57 -15.16 -8.14 -5.09
N ILE A 58 -14.09 -7.69 -5.74
CA ILE A 58 -14.07 -6.42 -6.49
C ILE A 58 -15.18 -6.40 -7.55
N GLN A 59 -15.28 -7.45 -8.37
CA GLN A 59 -16.32 -7.55 -9.39
C GLN A 59 -17.72 -7.45 -8.79
N SER A 60 -17.98 -8.12 -7.65
CA SER A 60 -19.29 -8.08 -6.98
C SER A 60 -19.67 -6.66 -6.51
N VAL A 61 -18.69 -5.84 -6.10
CA VAL A 61 -18.95 -4.44 -5.70
C VAL A 61 -19.12 -3.55 -6.93
N VAL A 62 -18.38 -3.82 -8.02
CA VAL A 62 -18.56 -3.16 -9.31
C VAL A 62 -19.96 -3.46 -9.88
N ASP A 63 -20.46 -4.69 -9.76
CA ASP A 63 -21.81 -5.06 -10.19
C ASP A 63 -22.88 -4.25 -9.40
N ASP A 64 -22.66 -3.99 -8.11
CA ASP A 64 -23.58 -3.16 -7.32
C ASP A 64 -23.48 -1.67 -7.72
N PHE A 65 -22.28 -1.19 -8.07
CA PHE A 65 -22.11 0.14 -8.68
C PHE A 65 -22.91 0.26 -9.99
N GLU A 66 -22.82 -0.72 -10.89
CA GLU A 66 -23.55 -0.71 -12.16
C GLU A 66 -25.07 -0.77 -11.97
N LYS A 67 -25.55 -1.47 -10.93
CA LYS A 67 -27.00 -1.45 -10.57
C LYS A 67 -27.44 -0.06 -10.10
N LYS A 68 -26.58 0.61 -9.29
CA LYS A 68 -26.83 1.97 -8.79
C LYS A 68 -26.76 3.03 -9.91
N TYR A 69 -25.87 2.81 -10.88
CA TYR A 69 -25.62 3.71 -12.02
C TYR A 69 -25.77 2.98 -13.36
N PRO A 70 -27.00 2.60 -13.77
CA PRO A 70 -27.23 1.64 -14.87
C PRO A 70 -26.79 2.12 -16.26
N LYS A 71 -26.50 3.42 -16.41
CA LYS A 71 -25.94 4.00 -17.65
C LYS A 71 -24.41 3.97 -17.70
N ILE A 72 -23.74 3.57 -16.62
CA ILE A 72 -22.28 3.44 -16.55
C ILE A 72 -21.91 1.96 -16.61
N LYS A 73 -20.92 1.63 -17.44
CA LYS A 73 -20.31 0.30 -17.52
C LYS A 73 -18.86 0.39 -17.05
N VAL A 74 -18.39 -0.64 -16.36
CA VAL A 74 -17.02 -0.74 -15.89
C VAL A 74 -16.32 -1.89 -16.62
N ASP A 75 -15.26 -1.54 -17.35
CA ASP A 75 -14.37 -2.50 -17.99
C ASP A 75 -13.24 -2.85 -17.01
N VAL A 76 -13.38 -3.99 -16.32
CA VAL A 76 -12.51 -4.38 -15.20
C VAL A 76 -11.32 -5.19 -15.69
N HIS A 77 -10.11 -4.78 -15.30
CA HIS A 77 -8.83 -5.44 -15.59
C HIS A 77 -8.16 -5.87 -14.29
N SER A 78 -8.25 -7.14 -13.93
CA SER A 78 -7.64 -7.73 -12.74
C SER A 78 -6.18 -8.13 -12.95
N GLY A 79 -5.42 -8.35 -11.85
CA GLY A 79 -4.03 -8.82 -11.88
C GLY A 79 -3.03 -7.81 -12.47
N GLN A 80 -3.34 -6.53 -12.36
CA GLN A 80 -2.52 -5.41 -12.84
C GLN A 80 -1.75 -4.80 -11.67
N ASP A 81 -0.52 -5.26 -11.46
CA ASP A 81 0.37 -4.72 -10.43
C ASP A 81 0.78 -3.26 -10.73
N ASP A 82 1.45 -2.62 -9.75
CA ASP A 82 1.82 -1.21 -9.83
C ASP A 82 2.78 -0.91 -10.99
N GLU A 83 3.67 -1.85 -11.36
CA GLU A 83 4.57 -1.69 -12.50
C GLU A 83 3.78 -1.66 -13.81
N LYS A 84 2.84 -2.60 -13.99
CA LYS A 84 1.96 -2.63 -15.17
C LYS A 84 1.08 -1.39 -15.23
N LEU A 85 0.51 -0.98 -14.09
CA LEU A 85 -0.32 0.23 -14.00
C LEU A 85 0.48 1.47 -14.39
N GLN A 86 1.67 1.66 -13.83
CA GLN A 86 2.54 2.78 -14.13
C GLN A 86 2.94 2.82 -15.61
N LYS A 87 3.35 1.67 -16.16
CA LYS A 87 3.70 1.52 -17.57
C LYS A 87 2.53 1.83 -18.49
N ALA A 88 1.34 1.32 -18.17
CA ALA A 88 0.13 1.55 -18.94
C ALA A 88 -0.24 3.05 -18.98
N ILE A 89 -0.17 3.75 -17.84
CA ILE A 89 -0.41 5.20 -17.76
C ILE A 89 0.65 5.96 -18.56
N ALA A 90 1.94 5.62 -18.42
CA ALA A 90 3.04 6.30 -19.09
C ALA A 90 2.98 6.14 -20.62
N THR A 91 2.53 4.99 -21.12
CA THR A 91 2.40 4.71 -22.56
C THR A 91 1.07 5.19 -23.16
N GLY A 92 0.19 5.80 -22.36
CA GLY A 92 -1.10 6.31 -22.82
C GLY A 92 -2.13 5.20 -23.09
N SER A 93 -1.98 4.03 -22.47
CA SER A 93 -3.00 2.98 -22.51
C SER A 93 -4.30 3.46 -21.88
N LYS A 94 -5.42 2.84 -22.28
CA LYS A 94 -6.75 3.22 -21.77
C LYS A 94 -6.90 2.74 -20.32
N VAL A 95 -6.41 3.52 -19.38
CA VAL A 95 -6.65 3.39 -17.94
C VAL A 95 -7.38 4.63 -17.47
N ASP A 96 -8.61 4.48 -16.98
CA ASP A 96 -9.34 5.61 -16.39
C ASP A 96 -9.13 5.64 -14.89
N VAL A 97 -9.31 4.51 -14.21
CA VAL A 97 -9.13 4.33 -12.76
C VAL A 97 -8.08 3.27 -12.52
N GLY A 98 -7.11 3.58 -11.68
CA GLY A 98 -6.07 2.65 -11.23
C GLY A 98 -6.10 2.45 -9.72
N LEU A 99 -6.06 1.20 -9.28
CA LEU A 99 -5.97 0.78 -7.90
C LEU A 99 -4.60 0.15 -7.66
N SER A 100 -3.88 0.68 -6.68
CA SER A 100 -2.58 0.18 -6.22
C SER A 100 -2.70 -0.48 -4.85
N TYR A 101 -1.88 -1.48 -4.60
CA TYR A 101 -1.72 -2.10 -3.28
C TYR A 101 -0.82 -1.29 -2.34
N SER A 102 -0.14 -0.25 -2.84
CA SER A 102 0.86 0.49 -2.08
C SER A 102 0.58 1.99 -2.05
N THR A 103 0.59 2.55 -0.84
CA THR A 103 0.55 4.01 -0.63
C THR A 103 1.85 4.69 -1.06
N ASP A 104 2.94 3.94 -1.20
CA ASP A 104 4.27 4.47 -1.50
C ASP A 104 4.36 5.13 -2.88
N ILE A 105 3.52 4.71 -3.83
CA ILE A 105 3.49 5.31 -5.17
C ILE A 105 2.89 6.73 -5.19
N VAL A 106 2.17 7.15 -4.14
CA VAL A 106 1.41 8.41 -4.12
C VAL A 106 2.32 9.61 -4.35
N GLY A 107 3.47 9.67 -3.64
CA GLY A 107 4.40 10.78 -3.82
C GLY A 107 4.91 10.92 -5.27
N ASN A 108 5.22 9.80 -5.91
CA ASN A 108 5.65 9.75 -7.32
C ASN A 108 4.49 10.11 -8.26
N PHE A 109 3.33 9.46 -8.12
CA PHE A 109 2.19 9.63 -9.03
C PHE A 109 1.57 11.03 -8.94
N CYS A 110 1.55 11.65 -7.75
CA CYS A 110 1.13 13.03 -7.59
C CYS A 110 2.13 14.00 -8.22
N SER A 111 3.44 13.80 -8.01
CA SER A 111 4.47 14.73 -8.47
C SER A 111 4.66 14.71 -9.98
N ASN A 112 4.65 13.55 -10.62
CA ASN A 112 4.78 13.39 -12.08
C ASN A 112 3.44 13.54 -12.82
N GLY A 113 2.35 13.66 -12.10
CA GLY A 113 1.00 13.84 -12.65
C GLY A 113 0.45 12.57 -13.32
N ALA A 114 0.91 11.37 -12.97
CA ALA A 114 0.32 10.13 -13.46
C ALA A 114 -1.15 10.00 -13.04
N PHE A 115 -1.44 10.34 -11.78
CA PHE A 115 -2.80 10.54 -11.30
C PHE A 115 -3.17 12.04 -11.28
N ARG A 116 -4.46 12.33 -11.53
CA ARG A 116 -5.01 13.70 -11.47
C ARG A 116 -5.12 14.19 -10.04
N SER A 117 -5.00 15.49 -9.84
CA SER A 117 -5.43 16.11 -8.59
C SER A 117 -6.95 15.94 -8.42
N LEU A 118 -7.35 15.47 -7.25
CA LEU A 118 -8.75 15.28 -6.86
C LEU A 118 -9.27 16.43 -5.97
N ASN A 119 -8.41 17.38 -5.55
CA ASN A 119 -8.78 18.44 -4.61
C ASN A 119 -10.08 19.16 -5.02
N LYS A 120 -10.13 19.63 -6.27
CA LYS A 120 -11.30 20.40 -6.78
C LYS A 120 -12.58 19.57 -6.85
N VAL A 121 -12.49 18.30 -7.24
CA VAL A 121 -13.68 17.45 -7.38
C VAL A 121 -14.18 16.95 -6.01
N ILE A 122 -13.29 16.75 -5.05
CA ILE A 122 -13.61 16.49 -3.64
C ILE A 122 -14.43 17.66 -3.06
N GLU A 123 -13.93 18.90 -3.24
CA GLU A 123 -14.61 20.12 -2.79
C GLU A 123 -15.95 20.32 -3.52
N ARG A 124 -15.97 20.21 -4.86
CA ARG A 124 -17.17 20.36 -5.69
C ARG A 124 -18.30 19.44 -5.24
N ASP A 125 -17.99 18.19 -4.93
CA ASP A 125 -18.99 17.17 -4.59
C ASP A 125 -19.18 17.00 -3.09
N GLY A 126 -18.53 17.84 -2.26
CA GLY A 126 -18.70 17.89 -0.81
C GLY A 126 -18.32 16.58 -0.13
N VAL A 127 -17.23 15.93 -0.57
CA VAL A 127 -16.75 14.71 0.09
C VAL A 127 -16.25 15.02 1.50
N ASP A 128 -16.85 14.37 2.49
CA ASP A 128 -16.46 14.55 3.89
C ASP A 128 -15.14 13.82 4.20
N MET A 129 -14.03 14.53 4.08
CA MET A 129 -12.69 14.03 4.40
C MET A 129 -12.47 13.80 5.91
N SER A 130 -13.38 14.24 6.80
CA SER A 130 -13.30 13.95 8.24
C SER A 130 -13.65 12.49 8.59
N GLN A 131 -14.24 11.76 7.65
CA GLN A 131 -14.48 10.33 7.75
C GLN A 131 -13.18 9.50 7.83
N PHE A 132 -12.09 10.01 7.25
CA PHE A 132 -10.78 9.34 7.23
C PHE A 132 -9.90 9.81 8.40
N SER A 133 -9.13 8.90 9.01
CA SER A 133 -8.13 9.27 10.01
C SER A 133 -7.02 10.14 9.41
N ASP A 134 -6.27 10.87 10.25
CA ASP A 134 -5.19 11.73 9.75
C ASP A 134 -4.09 10.91 9.09
N THR A 135 -3.76 9.73 9.62
CA THR A 135 -2.78 8.81 9.03
C THR A 135 -3.23 8.35 7.64
N VAL A 136 -4.49 7.92 7.49
CA VAL A 136 -5.06 7.50 6.20
C VAL A 136 -5.08 8.66 5.19
N LYS A 137 -5.40 9.87 5.63
CA LYS A 137 -5.34 11.06 4.75
C LYS A 137 -3.93 11.37 4.30
N SER A 138 -2.94 11.21 5.18
CA SER A 138 -1.55 11.59 4.89
C SER A 138 -0.93 10.80 3.75
N TYR A 139 -1.20 9.50 3.66
CA TYR A 139 -0.62 8.67 2.61
C TYR A 139 -1.31 8.75 1.25
N THR A 140 -2.39 9.55 1.12
CA THR A 140 -3.09 9.78 -0.17
C THR A 140 -2.85 11.16 -0.76
N GLU A 141 -1.93 11.92 -0.17
CA GLU A 141 -1.60 13.29 -0.54
C GLU A 141 -0.08 13.52 -0.60
N PHE A 142 0.37 14.35 -1.51
CA PHE A 142 1.75 14.78 -1.57
C PHE A 142 1.84 16.28 -1.85
N LYS A 143 2.51 17.03 -0.95
CA LYS A 143 2.71 18.49 -1.04
C LYS A 143 1.41 19.26 -1.35
N GLY A 144 0.34 18.94 -0.62
CA GLY A 144 -0.98 19.61 -0.76
C GLY A 144 -1.81 19.15 -1.97
N THR A 145 -1.30 18.22 -2.76
CA THR A 145 -2.04 17.59 -3.86
C THR A 145 -2.53 16.22 -3.45
N ARG A 146 -3.84 16.05 -3.32
CA ARG A 146 -4.46 14.74 -3.19
C ARG A 146 -4.73 14.19 -4.59
N CYS A 147 -4.00 13.17 -4.98
CA CYS A 147 -4.16 12.53 -6.29
C CYS A 147 -4.74 11.11 -6.20
N ALA A 148 -4.93 10.61 -4.98
CA ALA A 148 -5.57 9.33 -4.71
C ALA A 148 -6.55 9.45 -3.55
N MET A 149 -7.48 8.49 -3.46
CA MET A 149 -8.33 8.28 -2.29
C MET A 149 -8.00 6.92 -1.68
N PRO A 150 -8.13 6.76 -0.35
CA PRO A 150 -7.94 5.47 0.30
C PRO A 150 -9.17 4.60 0.08
N MET A 151 -8.98 3.35 -0.36
CA MET A 151 -10.08 2.41 -0.49
C MET A 151 -10.23 1.56 0.78
N LEU A 152 -9.22 0.77 1.09
CA LEU A 152 -9.10 0.00 2.33
C LEU A 152 -7.70 0.20 2.89
N ALA A 153 -7.52 -0.08 4.18
CA ALA A 153 -6.22 -0.05 4.82
C ALA A 153 -5.70 -1.47 5.05
N ASP A 154 -4.39 -1.62 4.94
CA ASP A 154 -3.65 -2.81 5.32
C ASP A 154 -2.91 -2.51 6.63
N VAL A 155 -3.09 -3.37 7.62
CA VAL A 155 -2.60 -3.18 8.99
C VAL A 155 -1.84 -4.42 9.42
N TYR A 156 -0.63 -4.23 9.93
CA TYR A 156 0.27 -5.33 10.25
C TYR A 156 0.33 -5.61 11.74
N GLY A 157 0.35 -6.89 12.09
CA GLY A 157 0.40 -7.37 13.46
C GLY A 157 1.07 -8.73 13.59
N LEU A 158 1.21 -9.20 14.82
CA LEU A 158 1.78 -10.50 15.13
C LEU A 158 0.68 -11.58 15.10
N TYR A 159 0.88 -12.60 14.30
CA TYR A 159 0.16 -13.87 14.36
C TYR A 159 0.94 -14.86 15.21
N TYR A 160 0.25 -15.68 16.01
CA TYR A 160 0.90 -16.71 16.82
C TYR A 160 0.05 -17.97 16.90
N ASN A 161 0.70 -19.13 16.76
CA ASN A 161 0.08 -20.43 16.92
C ASN A 161 -0.12 -20.71 18.41
N THR A 162 -1.39 -20.76 18.86
CA THR A 162 -1.73 -20.88 20.27
C THR A 162 -1.36 -22.24 20.86
N ASP A 163 -1.39 -23.31 20.05
CA ASP A 163 -1.03 -24.65 20.50
C ASP A 163 0.48 -24.75 20.73
N LEU A 164 1.30 -24.21 19.83
CA LEU A 164 2.75 -24.19 19.98
C LEU A 164 3.18 -23.33 21.17
N LEU A 165 2.59 -22.14 21.35
CA LEU A 165 2.86 -21.30 22.51
C LEU A 165 2.51 -22.00 23.82
N LYS A 166 1.31 -22.58 23.88
CA LYS A 166 0.84 -23.34 25.07
C LYS A 166 1.73 -24.54 25.39
N ALA A 167 2.14 -25.31 24.38
CA ALA A 167 3.05 -26.43 24.55
C ALA A 167 4.42 -26.02 25.13
N ALA A 168 4.88 -24.79 24.81
CA ALA A 168 6.08 -24.18 25.37
C ALA A 168 5.87 -23.50 26.74
N GLY A 169 4.64 -23.50 27.27
CA GLY A 169 4.28 -22.93 28.58
C GLY A 169 3.95 -21.43 28.54
N TYR A 170 3.70 -20.87 27.38
CA TYR A 170 3.28 -19.47 27.24
C TYR A 170 1.75 -19.36 27.22
N THR A 171 1.24 -18.32 27.90
CA THR A 171 -0.20 -18.01 27.99
C THR A 171 -0.58 -16.73 27.27
N ALA A 172 0.41 -15.97 26.78
CA ALA A 172 0.22 -14.69 26.07
C ALA A 172 1.32 -14.52 25.01
N PRO A 173 1.05 -13.73 23.95
CA PRO A 173 2.07 -13.35 22.99
C PRO A 173 3.09 -12.37 23.56
N PRO A 174 4.29 -12.22 22.95
CA PRO A 174 5.29 -11.25 23.38
C PRO A 174 4.82 -9.80 23.13
N LYS A 175 5.30 -8.87 23.97
CA LYS A 175 5.03 -7.42 23.84
C LYS A 175 6.26 -6.60 23.52
N THR A 176 7.45 -7.14 23.77
CA THR A 176 8.72 -6.51 23.46
C THR A 176 9.57 -7.35 22.52
N LEU A 177 10.55 -6.71 21.87
CA LEU A 177 11.43 -7.42 20.92
C LEU A 177 12.28 -8.47 21.62
N SER A 178 12.72 -8.23 22.87
CA SER A 178 13.46 -9.26 23.64
C SER A 178 12.57 -10.42 24.08
N GLU A 179 11.29 -10.17 24.41
CA GLU A 179 10.32 -11.25 24.66
C GLU A 179 10.09 -12.06 23.39
N LEU A 180 9.91 -11.42 22.21
CA LEU A 180 9.75 -12.10 20.93
C LEU A 180 10.95 -13.00 20.63
N GLU A 181 12.18 -12.48 20.76
CA GLU A 181 13.40 -13.26 20.53
C GLU A 181 13.48 -14.45 21.49
N SER A 182 13.31 -14.23 22.80
CA SER A 182 13.36 -15.27 23.83
C SER A 182 12.33 -16.38 23.58
N MET A 183 11.08 -15.99 23.27
CA MET A 183 10.01 -16.94 22.96
C MET A 183 10.32 -17.70 21.68
N ALA A 184 10.77 -17.01 20.65
CA ALA A 184 11.09 -17.61 19.37
C ALA A 184 12.24 -18.63 19.47
N VAL A 185 13.30 -18.30 20.19
CA VAL A 185 14.42 -19.24 20.44
C VAL A 185 13.92 -20.49 21.16
N LYS A 186 13.06 -20.34 22.17
CA LYS A 186 12.49 -21.49 22.93
C LYS A 186 11.53 -22.34 22.09
N LEU A 187 10.78 -21.72 21.18
CA LEU A 187 9.85 -22.41 20.28
C LEU A 187 10.56 -23.09 19.09
N THR A 188 11.81 -22.70 18.82
CA THR A 188 12.58 -23.28 17.72
C THR A 188 13.01 -24.70 18.07
N THR A 189 12.67 -25.65 17.19
CA THR A 189 13.05 -27.06 17.34
C THR A 189 13.90 -27.51 16.15
N PHE A 190 14.72 -28.52 16.37
CA PHE A 190 15.65 -29.01 15.37
C PHE A 190 15.41 -30.51 15.06
N ASN A 191 15.73 -30.89 13.84
CA ASN A 191 15.83 -32.26 13.41
C ASN A 191 17.11 -32.93 13.98
N PRO A 192 17.22 -34.28 13.94
CA PRO A 192 18.44 -34.98 14.39
C PRO A 192 19.72 -34.56 13.65
N ASP A 193 19.60 -34.06 12.44
CA ASP A 193 20.72 -33.55 11.62
C ASP A 193 21.11 -32.08 11.92
N GLY A 194 20.41 -31.45 12.87
CA GLY A 194 20.63 -30.08 13.29
C GLY A 194 19.96 -29.02 12.41
N SER A 195 19.23 -29.40 11.37
CA SER A 195 18.40 -28.49 10.59
C SER A 195 17.16 -28.03 11.41
N ILE A 196 16.62 -26.87 11.10
CA ILE A 196 15.42 -26.37 11.78
C ILE A 196 14.22 -27.23 11.35
N LYS A 197 13.44 -27.70 12.33
CA LYS A 197 12.17 -28.41 12.14
C LYS A 197 10.99 -27.43 12.24
N THR A 198 10.94 -26.64 13.30
CA THR A 198 9.97 -25.56 13.52
C THR A 198 10.72 -24.34 13.96
N LEU A 199 10.45 -23.19 13.38
CA LEU A 199 11.04 -21.91 13.75
C LEU A 199 10.06 -21.11 14.61
N GLY A 200 10.51 -20.54 15.73
CA GLY A 200 9.65 -19.78 16.62
C GLY A 200 9.15 -18.47 15.98
N PHE A 201 10.06 -17.73 15.34
CA PHE A 201 9.80 -16.55 14.51
C PHE A 201 10.95 -16.44 13.52
N ASN A 202 10.65 -16.11 12.26
CA ASN A 202 11.70 -15.90 11.29
C ASN A 202 12.16 -14.43 11.32
N PRO A 203 13.39 -14.14 11.80
CA PRO A 203 13.87 -12.76 11.84
C PRO A 203 14.44 -12.25 10.51
N THR A 204 14.45 -13.08 9.46
CA THR A 204 15.09 -12.72 8.19
C THR A 204 14.32 -11.61 7.49
N MET A 205 14.98 -10.48 7.25
CA MET A 205 14.45 -9.37 6.47
C MET A 205 14.33 -9.77 5.00
N GLY A 206 13.22 -9.35 4.37
CA GLY A 206 12.87 -9.74 3.01
C GLY A 206 12.17 -11.09 2.89
N TRP A 207 11.81 -11.70 4.03
CA TRP A 207 10.98 -12.91 4.04
C TRP A 207 9.53 -12.54 4.38
N TYR A 208 8.59 -12.92 3.50
CA TYR A 208 7.18 -12.55 3.61
C TYR A 208 7.04 -11.04 3.92
N GLU A 209 6.29 -10.70 4.97
CA GLU A 209 6.03 -9.32 5.36
C GLU A 209 7.15 -8.68 6.23
N ASN A 210 8.27 -9.36 6.44
CA ASN A 210 9.40 -8.78 7.17
C ASN A 210 10.12 -7.72 6.32
N SER A 211 9.66 -6.50 6.41
CA SER A 211 10.26 -5.34 5.73
C SER A 211 10.60 -4.23 6.71
N ALA A 212 11.51 -3.35 6.30
CA ALA A 212 11.86 -2.18 7.09
C ALA A 212 10.62 -1.32 7.42
N ALA A 213 9.69 -1.16 6.45
CA ALA A 213 8.46 -0.39 6.66
C ALA A 213 7.59 -1.00 7.76
N HIS A 214 7.41 -2.33 7.74
CA HIS A 214 6.50 -3.01 8.67
C HIS A 214 7.05 -3.06 10.10
N VAL A 215 8.37 -3.16 10.28
CA VAL A 215 8.97 -3.22 11.62
C VAL A 215 9.34 -1.85 12.18
N GLY A 216 9.48 -0.82 11.34
CA GLY A 216 9.91 0.52 11.74
C GLY A 216 9.13 1.14 12.93
N PRO A 217 7.79 1.01 12.98
CA PRO A 217 6.98 1.51 14.09
C PRO A 217 7.33 0.92 15.45
N ALA A 218 7.89 -0.29 15.51
CA ALA A 218 8.26 -0.95 16.76
C ALA A 218 9.30 -0.18 17.59
N ALA A 219 10.10 0.69 16.97
CA ALA A 219 11.11 1.53 17.63
C ALA A 219 11.00 3.00 17.21
N ASP A 220 9.85 3.46 16.74
CA ASP A 220 9.64 4.84 16.27
C ASP A 220 10.70 5.29 15.25
N ALA A 221 11.10 4.40 14.35
CA ALA A 221 12.16 4.63 13.38
C ALA A 221 11.74 5.69 12.33
N LYS A 222 12.62 6.66 12.07
CA LYS A 222 12.30 7.81 11.20
C LYS A 222 12.91 7.63 9.81
N TRP A 223 12.07 7.79 8.79
CA TRP A 223 12.47 7.71 7.41
C TRP A 223 13.08 8.99 6.86
N LEU A 224 12.35 10.10 7.02
CA LEU A 224 12.71 11.41 6.48
C LEU A 224 12.70 12.47 7.58
N LYS A 225 13.56 13.47 7.44
CA LYS A 225 13.56 14.70 8.24
C LYS A 225 12.46 15.65 7.76
N SER A 226 12.20 16.70 8.51
CA SER A 226 11.22 17.73 8.17
C SER A 226 11.53 18.49 6.87
N ASP A 227 12.79 18.53 6.45
CA ASP A 227 13.23 19.11 5.19
C ASP A 227 13.12 18.14 4.01
N GLY A 228 12.67 16.90 4.25
CA GLY A 228 12.49 15.85 3.26
C GLY A 228 13.76 15.02 2.98
N THR A 229 14.89 15.31 3.60
CA THR A 229 16.11 14.50 3.48
C THR A 229 16.03 13.23 4.34
N SER A 230 16.91 12.26 4.08
CA SER A 230 16.93 11.00 4.83
C SER A 230 17.22 11.20 6.32
N ALA A 231 16.47 10.48 7.16
CA ALA A 231 16.71 10.40 8.60
C ALA A 231 17.26 9.03 9.03
N VAL A 232 17.45 8.10 8.10
CA VAL A 232 17.75 6.69 8.38
C VAL A 232 19.00 6.54 9.25
N GLY A 233 20.10 7.18 8.88
CA GLY A 233 21.37 7.10 9.61
C GLY A 233 21.39 7.86 10.94
N SER A 234 20.45 8.78 11.16
CA SER A 234 20.33 9.54 12.42
C SER A 234 19.24 8.99 13.36
N SER A 235 18.40 8.07 12.90
CA SER A 235 17.33 7.48 13.68
C SER A 235 17.86 6.42 14.65
N ALA A 236 17.68 6.63 15.96
CA ALA A 236 18.00 5.63 16.98
C ALA A 236 17.19 4.35 16.78
N GLY A 237 15.90 4.47 16.39
CA GLY A 237 15.02 3.32 16.17
C GLY A 237 15.51 2.38 15.06
N TRP A 238 16.06 2.89 13.94
CA TRP A 238 16.67 2.02 12.94
C TRP A 238 17.88 1.27 13.46
N LYS A 239 18.74 1.94 14.20
CA LYS A 239 19.91 1.28 14.81
C LYS A 239 19.51 0.18 15.76
N GLU A 240 18.53 0.43 16.62
CA GLU A 240 18.02 -0.54 17.59
C GLU A 240 17.42 -1.77 16.91
N LEU A 241 16.53 -1.55 15.92
CA LEU A 241 15.89 -2.65 15.18
C LEU A 241 16.90 -3.52 14.43
N ILE A 242 17.87 -2.89 13.76
CA ILE A 242 18.87 -3.59 12.97
C ILE A 242 19.83 -4.37 13.86
N ASP A 243 20.25 -3.79 14.99
CA ASP A 243 21.09 -4.47 15.99
C ASP A 243 20.35 -5.65 16.63
N TRP A 244 19.09 -5.47 17.03
CA TRP A 244 18.26 -6.54 17.56
C TRP A 244 18.11 -7.68 16.53
N GLN A 245 17.73 -7.36 15.32
CA GLN A 245 17.49 -8.35 14.26
C GLN A 245 18.80 -9.10 13.94
N LYS A 246 19.93 -8.40 13.85
CA LYS A 246 21.21 -9.05 13.60
C LYS A 246 21.63 -10.01 14.71
N LYS A 247 21.45 -9.62 15.98
CA LYS A 247 21.70 -10.51 17.14
C LYS A 247 20.81 -11.73 17.11
N PHE A 248 19.53 -11.55 16.74
CA PHE A 248 18.60 -12.65 16.65
C PHE A 248 18.98 -13.64 15.53
N VAL A 249 19.35 -13.11 14.34
CA VAL A 249 19.89 -13.94 13.24
C VAL A 249 21.13 -14.71 13.68
N ASP A 250 22.07 -14.06 14.38
CA ASP A 250 23.29 -14.69 14.86
C ASP A 250 23.03 -15.78 15.94
N THR A 251 22.02 -15.57 16.78
CA THR A 251 21.62 -16.53 17.82
C THR A 251 21.13 -17.86 17.21
N ILE A 252 20.38 -17.80 16.12
CA ILE A 252 19.88 -19.03 15.43
C ILE A 252 20.91 -19.55 14.44
N GLY A 253 21.65 -18.66 13.78
CA GLY A 253 22.65 -18.91 12.76
C GLY A 253 22.10 -18.71 11.34
N TRP A 254 22.75 -17.81 10.59
CA TRP A 254 22.34 -17.43 9.24
C TRP A 254 22.15 -18.62 8.29
N ASP A 255 23.12 -19.54 8.26
CA ASP A 255 23.07 -20.68 7.33
C ASP A 255 21.87 -21.59 7.59
N LYS A 256 21.51 -21.79 8.86
CA LYS A 256 20.33 -22.56 9.23
C LYS A 256 19.03 -21.85 8.84
N LEU A 257 18.96 -20.55 9.11
CA LEU A 257 17.80 -19.72 8.73
C LEU A 257 17.63 -19.69 7.21
N ASN A 258 18.69 -19.45 6.48
CA ASN A 258 18.66 -19.38 5.01
C ASN A 258 18.27 -20.72 4.39
N ALA A 259 18.83 -21.84 4.89
CA ALA A 259 18.46 -23.20 4.43
C ALA A 259 16.97 -23.49 4.72
N PHE A 260 16.48 -23.16 5.91
CA PHE A 260 15.08 -23.35 6.29
C PHE A 260 14.15 -22.49 5.44
N THR A 261 14.42 -21.20 5.35
CA THR A 261 13.60 -20.21 4.62
C THR A 261 13.47 -20.56 3.13
N SER A 262 14.57 -21.04 2.51
CA SER A 262 14.57 -21.44 1.10
C SER A 262 13.68 -22.66 0.78
N GLY A 263 13.30 -23.43 1.81
CA GLY A 263 12.42 -24.60 1.68
C GLY A 263 10.95 -24.31 2.00
N LEU A 264 10.60 -23.09 2.40
CA LEU A 264 9.24 -22.74 2.80
C LEU A 264 8.33 -22.46 1.58
N GLY A 265 7.04 -22.65 1.79
CA GLY A 265 6.01 -22.37 0.79
C GLY A 265 5.85 -20.88 0.48
N GLN A 266 5.10 -20.60 -0.58
CA GLN A 266 4.80 -19.23 -0.98
C GLN A 266 3.85 -18.57 0.03
N GLU A 267 4.00 -17.28 0.21
CA GLU A 267 3.26 -16.49 1.21
C GLU A 267 1.74 -16.62 1.06
N PHE A 268 1.20 -16.41 -0.13
CA PHE A 268 -0.25 -16.43 -0.40
C PHE A 268 -0.79 -17.80 -0.83
N SER A 269 -0.08 -18.89 -0.49
CA SER A 269 -0.51 -20.27 -0.79
C SER A 269 -0.91 -21.04 0.48
N ALA A 270 -1.57 -22.19 0.30
CA ALA A 270 -1.88 -23.10 1.38
C ALA A 270 -0.62 -23.64 2.12
N ASP A 271 0.54 -23.57 1.46
CA ASP A 271 1.84 -23.97 2.02
C ASP A 271 2.54 -22.85 2.80
N ASN A 272 1.84 -21.75 3.11
CA ASN A 272 2.37 -20.68 3.96
C ASN A 272 2.91 -21.27 5.28
N ALA A 273 4.12 -20.86 5.65
CA ALA A 273 4.86 -21.47 6.76
C ALA A 273 4.17 -21.33 8.11
N PHE A 274 3.44 -20.24 8.36
CA PHE A 274 2.63 -20.07 9.56
C PHE A 274 1.39 -20.97 9.51
N GLN A 275 0.68 -21.02 8.40
CA GLN A 275 -0.53 -21.85 8.21
C GLN A 275 -0.23 -23.35 8.37
N THR A 276 0.95 -23.78 7.96
CA THR A 276 1.40 -25.18 8.10
C THR A 276 2.06 -25.49 9.44
N GLY A 277 2.22 -24.52 10.33
CA GLY A 277 2.86 -24.68 11.64
C GLY A 277 4.38 -24.84 11.59
N GLN A 278 5.02 -24.57 10.44
CA GLN A 278 6.48 -24.54 10.32
C GLN A 278 7.09 -23.33 11.02
N VAL A 279 6.34 -22.22 11.12
CA VAL A 279 6.71 -21.02 11.86
C VAL A 279 5.63 -20.76 12.92
N ALA A 280 6.05 -20.58 14.20
CA ALA A 280 5.12 -20.46 15.31
C ALA A 280 4.55 -19.05 15.49
N MET A 281 5.30 -18.01 15.13
CA MET A 281 4.89 -16.61 15.16
C MET A 281 5.30 -15.94 13.87
N ASN A 282 4.44 -15.05 13.31
CA ASN A 282 4.65 -14.40 12.03
C ASN A 282 4.16 -12.94 12.09
N LEU A 283 4.90 -12.01 11.47
CA LEU A 283 4.41 -10.67 11.14
C LEU A 283 3.62 -10.78 9.83
N ASP A 284 2.35 -10.32 9.83
CA ASP A 284 1.51 -10.39 8.64
C ASP A 284 0.39 -9.35 8.68
N GLY A 285 -0.23 -9.08 7.54
CA GLY A 285 -1.38 -8.20 7.42
C GLY A 285 -2.70 -8.86 7.88
N GLU A 286 -3.71 -8.05 8.13
CA GLU A 286 -5.04 -8.53 8.57
C GLU A 286 -5.71 -9.47 7.55
N TYR A 287 -5.39 -9.32 6.26
CA TYR A 287 -5.89 -10.17 5.17
C TYR A 287 -5.49 -11.64 5.34
N ARG A 288 -4.43 -11.95 6.12
CA ARG A 288 -4.04 -13.32 6.44
C ARG A 288 -5.17 -14.09 7.11
N THR A 289 -6.07 -13.41 7.85
CA THR A 289 -7.25 -14.05 8.44
C THR A 289 -8.12 -14.71 7.38
N ALA A 290 -8.33 -14.08 6.21
CA ALA A 290 -9.09 -14.67 5.11
C ALA A 290 -8.41 -15.90 4.51
N PHE A 291 -7.07 -15.88 4.37
CA PHE A 291 -6.32 -17.02 3.86
C PHE A 291 -6.37 -18.20 4.84
N ILE A 292 -6.29 -17.94 6.15
CA ILE A 292 -6.41 -19.00 7.16
C ILE A 292 -7.81 -19.60 7.15
N ASP A 293 -8.87 -18.77 7.09
CA ASP A 293 -10.26 -19.22 7.00
C ASP A 293 -10.51 -20.12 5.79
N ASP A 294 -9.85 -19.83 4.66
CA ASP A 294 -10.00 -20.60 3.42
C ASP A 294 -9.11 -21.85 3.39
N GLN A 295 -7.86 -21.77 3.86
CA GLN A 295 -6.80 -22.73 3.58
C GLN A 295 -6.31 -23.53 4.79
N ALA A 296 -6.52 -23.04 6.03
CA ALA A 296 -5.98 -23.62 7.27
C ALA A 296 -6.99 -23.60 8.41
N LYS A 297 -8.21 -24.09 8.18
CA LYS A 297 -9.37 -24.01 9.10
C LYS A 297 -9.14 -24.64 10.47
N ASP A 298 -8.22 -25.61 10.56
CA ASP A 298 -7.89 -26.31 11.79
C ASP A 298 -6.75 -25.62 12.57
N LEU A 299 -6.21 -24.50 12.07
CA LEU A 299 -5.16 -23.76 12.76
C LEU A 299 -5.74 -22.98 13.94
N HIS A 300 -5.28 -23.29 15.14
CA HIS A 300 -5.58 -22.50 16.32
C HIS A 300 -4.55 -21.38 16.46
N TYR A 301 -4.98 -20.14 16.25
CA TYR A 301 -4.11 -18.97 16.26
C TYR A 301 -4.73 -17.78 16.99
N GLY A 302 -3.88 -16.88 17.39
CA GLY A 302 -4.25 -15.56 17.89
C GLY A 302 -3.49 -14.46 17.15
N THR A 303 -3.93 -13.23 17.35
CA THR A 303 -3.32 -12.02 16.80
C THR A 303 -3.02 -11.03 17.93
N ALA A 304 -1.97 -10.23 17.76
CA ALA A 304 -1.58 -9.16 18.70
C ALA A 304 -0.92 -8.01 17.94
N PRO A 305 -0.79 -6.82 18.53
CA PRO A 305 0.13 -5.82 18.01
C PRO A 305 1.56 -6.38 17.92
N PHE A 306 2.31 -5.96 16.91
CA PHE A 306 3.72 -6.37 16.82
C PHE A 306 4.50 -5.84 18.03
N PRO A 307 5.43 -6.63 18.60
CA PRO A 307 6.22 -6.23 19.77
C PRO A 307 7.06 -4.98 19.49
N THR A 308 7.22 -4.13 20.52
CA THR A 308 8.02 -2.91 20.44
C THR A 308 9.39 -3.07 21.06
N ALA A 309 10.31 -2.17 20.76
CA ALA A 309 11.59 -2.07 21.45
C ALA A 309 11.37 -1.97 22.98
N ASP A 310 12.29 -2.54 23.76
CA ASP A 310 12.07 -2.78 25.20
C ASP A 310 11.89 -1.48 25.98
N ASP A 311 12.54 -0.38 25.56
CA ASP A 311 12.40 0.95 26.15
C ASP A 311 11.24 1.77 25.53
N GLN A 312 10.52 1.22 24.55
CA GLN A 312 9.45 1.88 23.80
C GLN A 312 8.06 1.26 24.08
N SER A 313 7.82 0.75 25.29
CA SER A 313 6.56 0.06 25.64
C SER A 313 5.30 0.92 25.45
N GLN A 314 5.43 2.26 25.43
CA GLN A 314 4.34 3.20 25.16
C GLN A 314 3.85 3.14 23.70
N LEU A 315 4.61 2.55 22.77
CA LEU A 315 4.24 2.35 21.38
C LEU A 315 3.40 1.09 21.18
N TYR A 316 3.40 0.15 22.15
CA TYR A 316 2.66 -1.10 22.03
C TYR A 316 1.16 -0.86 21.91
N GLY A 317 0.55 -1.44 20.92
CA GLY A 317 -0.84 -1.21 20.51
C GLY A 317 -0.95 -0.58 19.13
N GLY A 318 0.04 0.24 18.75
CA GLY A 318 0.22 0.74 17.39
C GLY A 318 0.90 -0.28 16.48
N GLY A 319 1.21 0.13 15.27
CA GLY A 319 1.87 -0.70 14.25
C GLY A 319 1.99 0.04 12.93
N TYR A 320 2.30 -0.70 11.88
CA TYR A 320 2.35 -0.16 10.52
C TYR A 320 0.97 -0.22 9.88
N ILE A 321 0.59 0.88 9.21
CA ILE A 321 -0.59 0.96 8.37
C ILE A 321 -0.21 1.49 7.00
N THR A 322 -0.69 0.85 5.97
CA THR A 322 -0.67 1.26 4.58
C THR A 322 -2.06 1.03 3.98
N GLY A 323 -2.19 0.78 2.70
CA GLY A 323 -3.48 0.35 2.16
C GLY A 323 -3.58 0.48 0.66
N ASN A 324 -4.76 0.13 0.20
CA ASN A 324 -5.11 0.20 -1.20
C ASN A 324 -5.54 1.64 -1.53
N ILE A 325 -4.84 2.25 -2.47
CA ILE A 325 -5.17 3.59 -2.96
C ILE A 325 -5.70 3.55 -4.38
N ILE A 326 -6.63 4.43 -4.67
CA ILE A 326 -7.29 4.47 -5.97
C ILE A 326 -7.21 5.90 -6.54
N GLY A 327 -6.79 6.01 -7.80
CA GLY A 327 -6.60 7.30 -8.47
C GLY A 327 -7.14 7.32 -9.88
N ILE A 328 -7.26 8.52 -10.44
CA ILE A 328 -7.73 8.72 -11.82
C ILE A 328 -6.53 9.07 -12.69
N SER A 329 -6.28 8.27 -13.72
CA SER A 329 -5.21 8.52 -14.68
C SER A 329 -5.36 9.91 -15.33
N LYS A 330 -4.25 10.63 -15.45
CA LYS A 330 -4.22 11.92 -16.17
C LYS A 330 -4.68 11.77 -17.61
N GLY A 331 -4.41 10.63 -18.23
CA GLY A 331 -4.79 10.32 -19.61
C GLY A 331 -6.26 9.99 -19.81
N SER A 332 -7.05 9.77 -18.73
CA SER A 332 -8.46 9.44 -18.82
C SER A 332 -9.25 10.46 -19.64
N LYS A 333 -10.06 9.97 -20.55
CA LYS A 333 -11.01 10.78 -21.34
C LYS A 333 -12.41 10.79 -20.71
N GLN A 334 -12.60 10.08 -19.61
CA GLN A 334 -13.85 9.92 -18.88
C GLN A 334 -13.71 10.27 -17.39
N PRO A 335 -13.11 11.44 -17.03
CA PRO A 335 -12.75 11.75 -15.64
C PRO A 335 -13.98 11.77 -14.70
N GLU A 336 -15.16 12.16 -15.19
CA GLU A 336 -16.39 12.18 -14.39
C GLU A 336 -16.92 10.77 -14.11
N LEU A 337 -16.84 9.86 -15.06
CA LEU A 337 -17.20 8.44 -14.85
C LEU A 337 -16.21 7.78 -13.91
N ALA A 338 -14.93 8.06 -14.11
CA ALA A 338 -13.85 7.59 -13.24
C ALA A 338 -14.04 8.07 -11.79
N TRP A 339 -14.40 9.35 -11.61
CA TRP A 339 -14.70 9.92 -10.31
C TRP A 339 -15.93 9.29 -9.66
N ALA A 340 -17.00 9.05 -10.42
CA ALA A 340 -18.21 8.39 -9.90
C ALA A 340 -17.89 7.00 -9.33
N LEU A 341 -17.09 6.20 -10.06
CA LEU A 341 -16.64 4.88 -9.59
C LEU A 341 -15.72 5.00 -8.37
N LEU A 342 -14.69 5.85 -8.45
CA LEU A 342 -13.72 6.06 -7.37
C LEU A 342 -14.43 6.49 -6.10
N ARG A 343 -15.29 7.52 -6.17
CA ARG A 343 -16.06 8.00 -5.03
C ARG A 343 -16.92 6.90 -4.42
N TYR A 344 -17.61 6.10 -5.25
CA TYR A 344 -18.41 4.98 -4.76
C TYR A 344 -17.57 3.97 -3.98
N LEU A 345 -16.42 3.56 -4.52
CA LEU A 345 -15.54 2.58 -3.88
C LEU A 345 -14.88 3.09 -2.59
N THR A 346 -14.81 4.41 -2.38
CA THR A 346 -14.07 5.01 -1.25
C THR A 346 -14.93 5.77 -0.25
N THR A 347 -16.23 6.00 -0.54
CA THR A 347 -17.10 6.78 0.36
C THR A 347 -18.49 6.17 0.56
N ASP A 348 -18.88 5.16 -0.24
CA ASP A 348 -20.14 4.46 -0.01
C ASP A 348 -19.96 3.40 1.08
N THR A 349 -20.64 3.58 2.21
CA THR A 349 -20.46 2.72 3.39
C THR A 349 -20.75 1.25 3.08
N ASP A 350 -21.80 0.95 2.32
CA ASP A 350 -22.14 -0.44 1.99
C ASP A 350 -21.11 -1.07 1.04
N ALA A 351 -20.56 -0.30 0.10
CA ALA A 351 -19.49 -0.75 -0.79
C ALA A 351 -18.21 -1.05 0.00
N ILE A 352 -17.79 -0.13 0.88
CA ILE A 352 -16.58 -0.30 1.71
C ILE A 352 -16.72 -1.52 2.64
N VAL A 353 -17.87 -1.67 3.31
CA VAL A 353 -18.12 -2.81 4.21
C VAL A 353 -18.12 -4.12 3.44
N LYS A 354 -18.72 -4.16 2.25
CA LYS A 354 -18.72 -5.36 1.39
C LYS A 354 -17.30 -5.73 0.94
N LEU A 355 -16.48 -4.73 0.57
CA LEU A 355 -15.05 -4.93 0.26
C LEU A 355 -14.31 -5.46 1.48
N ALA A 356 -14.45 -4.81 2.64
CA ALA A 356 -13.78 -5.20 3.88
C ALA A 356 -14.14 -6.62 4.32
N ASN A 357 -15.41 -7.00 4.29
CA ASN A 357 -15.84 -8.35 4.64
C ASN A 357 -15.27 -9.42 3.69
N GLY A 358 -15.22 -9.11 2.40
CA GLY A 358 -14.73 -10.04 1.38
C GLY A 358 -13.20 -10.15 1.31
N LEU A 359 -12.48 -9.06 1.51
CA LEU A 359 -11.02 -9.00 1.44
C LEU A 359 -10.34 -9.18 2.81
N LYS A 360 -11.10 -8.90 3.88
CA LYS A 360 -10.63 -8.77 5.28
C LYS A 360 -9.65 -7.62 5.51
N ASN A 361 -9.59 -6.63 4.61
CA ASN A 361 -8.86 -5.38 4.83
C ASN A 361 -9.66 -4.42 5.72
N VAL A 362 -8.97 -3.51 6.40
CA VAL A 362 -9.59 -2.56 7.34
C VAL A 362 -10.32 -1.43 6.60
N PRO A 363 -11.60 -1.15 6.93
CA PRO A 363 -12.30 0.01 6.39
C PRO A 363 -11.58 1.32 6.72
N THR A 364 -11.57 2.25 5.76
CA THR A 364 -10.89 3.53 5.92
C THR A 364 -11.79 4.65 6.45
N THR A 365 -13.13 4.48 6.41
CA THR A 365 -14.08 5.48 6.89
C THR A 365 -14.68 5.12 8.23
N LYS A 366 -14.94 6.14 9.06
CA LYS A 366 -15.58 5.98 10.39
C LYS A 366 -16.93 5.30 10.31
N ASP A 367 -17.76 5.66 9.31
CA ASP A 367 -19.09 5.08 9.13
C ASP A 367 -19.03 3.59 8.78
N ALA A 368 -18.05 3.18 7.97
CA ALA A 368 -17.86 1.77 7.63
C ALA A 368 -17.31 0.97 8.82
N LEU A 369 -16.38 1.53 9.59
CA LEU A 369 -15.87 0.93 10.83
C LEU A 369 -16.95 0.75 11.89
N ALA A 370 -17.92 1.68 11.97
CA ALA A 370 -19.05 1.62 12.89
C ALA A 370 -20.24 0.79 12.36
N SER A 371 -20.17 0.28 11.14
CA SER A 371 -21.29 -0.41 10.51
C SER A 371 -21.59 -1.75 11.20
N PRO A 372 -22.86 -2.01 11.56
CA PRO A 372 -23.27 -3.32 12.11
C PRO A 372 -23.20 -4.46 11.09
N LYS A 373 -22.94 -4.14 9.81
CA LYS A 373 -22.73 -5.14 8.74
C LYS A 373 -21.27 -5.55 8.60
N LEU A 374 -20.34 -4.89 9.30
CA LEU A 374 -18.93 -5.27 9.30
C LEU A 374 -18.75 -6.55 10.11
N GLU A 375 -18.21 -7.59 9.47
CA GLU A 375 -17.95 -8.89 10.09
C GLU A 375 -16.62 -8.87 10.81
N VAL A 376 -16.66 -8.95 12.14
CA VAL A 376 -15.48 -8.82 13.01
C VAL A 376 -15.28 -10.12 13.79
N SER A 377 -14.23 -10.88 13.43
CA SER A 377 -13.73 -11.98 14.26
C SER A 377 -12.83 -11.44 15.38
N GLU A 378 -12.53 -12.26 16.39
CA GLU A 378 -11.60 -11.92 17.46
C GLU A 378 -10.21 -11.55 16.90
N GLN A 379 -9.73 -12.32 15.93
CA GLN A 379 -8.45 -12.10 15.30
C GLN A 379 -8.42 -10.84 14.45
N TYR A 380 -9.46 -10.60 13.65
CA TYR A 380 -9.54 -9.40 12.82
C TYR A 380 -9.70 -8.13 13.66
N LYS A 381 -10.36 -8.22 14.84
CA LYS A 381 -10.51 -7.09 15.77
C LYS A 381 -9.18 -6.47 16.19
N THR A 382 -8.14 -7.28 16.37
CA THR A 382 -6.79 -6.79 16.70
C THR A 382 -6.32 -5.73 15.71
N PHE A 383 -6.54 -5.94 14.41
CA PHE A 383 -6.11 -5.01 13.36
C PHE A 383 -6.96 -3.74 13.32
N LEU A 384 -8.26 -3.83 13.64
CA LEU A 384 -9.10 -2.64 13.83
C LEU A 384 -8.61 -1.80 15.02
N ASP A 385 -8.20 -2.45 16.11
CA ASP A 385 -7.66 -1.80 17.29
C ASP A 385 -6.30 -1.12 16.98
N ILE A 386 -5.38 -1.81 16.26
CA ILE A 386 -4.10 -1.23 15.80
C ILE A 386 -4.34 -0.02 14.88
N ALA A 387 -5.24 -0.13 13.89
CA ALA A 387 -5.55 0.97 12.97
C ALA A 387 -6.09 2.22 13.68
N SER A 388 -6.70 2.03 14.84
CA SER A 388 -7.31 3.09 15.67
C SER A 388 -6.36 3.62 16.74
N ASP A 389 -5.20 2.98 16.96
CA ASP A 389 -4.25 3.39 17.98
C ASP A 389 -3.55 4.69 17.59
N LYS A 390 -3.28 5.54 18.60
CA LYS A 390 -2.59 6.82 18.40
C LYS A 390 -1.14 6.70 17.91
N ASN A 391 -0.53 5.53 18.13
CA ASN A 391 0.85 5.23 17.74
C ASN A 391 0.94 4.54 16.37
N VAL A 392 -0.18 4.38 15.65
CA VAL A 392 -0.15 3.83 14.30
C VAL A 392 0.66 4.73 13.37
N GLN A 393 1.54 4.13 12.58
CA GLN A 393 2.46 4.86 11.70
C GLN A 393 2.36 4.35 10.26
N THR A 394 2.67 5.23 9.33
CA THR A 394 2.79 4.93 7.90
C THR A 394 4.09 5.51 7.36
N THR A 395 4.51 5.04 6.19
CA THR A 395 5.64 5.62 5.47
C THR A 395 5.28 6.97 4.86
N PRO A 396 6.17 7.98 4.95
CA PRO A 396 5.89 9.29 4.34
C PRO A 396 5.92 9.20 2.80
N PRO A 397 4.94 9.79 2.10
CA PRO A 397 4.99 9.89 0.64
C PRO A 397 6.25 10.58 0.14
N SER A 398 6.88 10.04 -0.90
CA SER A 398 8.13 10.54 -1.47
C SER A 398 8.04 10.61 -3.00
N PRO A 399 8.71 11.58 -3.67
CA PRO A 399 8.78 11.60 -5.12
C PRO A 399 9.54 10.39 -5.68
N LEU A 400 10.32 9.69 -4.84
CA LEU A 400 10.98 8.42 -5.19
C LEU A 400 10.03 7.21 -5.20
N GLY A 401 8.75 7.41 -4.81
CA GLY A 401 7.90 6.27 -4.51
C GLY A 401 8.51 5.41 -3.39
N PRO A 402 8.52 4.06 -3.51
CA PRO A 402 9.13 3.18 -2.50
C PRO A 402 10.66 3.16 -2.52
N GLY A 403 11.34 3.87 -3.44
CA GLY A 403 12.78 3.76 -3.66
C GLY A 403 13.65 4.07 -2.43
N TYR A 404 13.23 5.00 -1.57
CA TYR A 404 13.98 5.29 -0.35
C TYR A 404 13.89 4.16 0.68
N GLN A 405 12.76 3.48 0.77
CA GLN A 405 12.58 2.29 1.63
C GLN A 405 13.40 1.12 1.10
N GLN A 406 13.38 0.92 -0.22
CA GLN A 406 14.14 -0.13 -0.90
C GLN A 406 15.65 0.04 -0.67
N SER A 407 16.17 1.25 -0.63
CA SER A 407 17.58 1.51 -0.32
C SER A 407 18.00 0.97 1.04
N LEU A 408 17.17 1.16 2.09
CA LEU A 408 17.42 0.57 3.41
C LEU A 408 17.24 -0.94 3.39
N GLN A 409 16.16 -1.44 2.76
CA GLN A 409 15.86 -2.88 2.69
C GLN A 409 16.99 -3.66 2.03
N ASP A 410 17.50 -3.18 0.89
CA ASP A 410 18.59 -3.83 0.15
C ASP A 410 19.89 -3.85 0.94
N TRP A 411 20.18 -2.78 1.66
CA TRP A 411 21.33 -2.72 2.53
C TRP A 411 21.17 -3.65 3.74
N TRP A 412 20.00 -3.66 4.40
CA TRP A 412 19.72 -4.52 5.55
C TRP A 412 19.75 -6.00 5.18
N ASN A 413 19.20 -6.38 4.02
CA ASN A 413 19.26 -7.75 3.50
C ASN A 413 20.70 -8.27 3.36
N LYS A 414 21.67 -7.41 3.06
CA LYS A 414 23.10 -7.76 3.04
C LYS A 414 23.69 -7.79 4.44
N TYR A 415 23.39 -6.77 5.24
CA TYR A 415 23.94 -6.61 6.59
C TYR A 415 23.56 -7.77 7.50
N GLN A 416 22.34 -8.27 7.45
CA GLN A 416 21.89 -9.37 8.30
C GLN A 416 22.72 -10.66 8.17
N SER A 417 23.32 -10.92 7.00
CA SER A 417 24.18 -12.09 6.74
C SER A 417 25.66 -11.78 6.92
N GLN A 418 26.09 -10.59 6.49
CA GLN A 418 27.51 -10.23 6.39
C GLN A 418 28.02 -9.45 7.61
N GLY A 419 27.12 -8.74 8.31
CA GLY A 419 27.51 -7.78 9.36
C GLY A 419 28.25 -6.57 8.78
N GLY A 420 29.03 -5.92 9.61
CA GLY A 420 29.83 -4.76 9.25
C GLY A 420 29.66 -3.58 10.21
N ASP A 421 30.12 -2.40 9.80
CA ASP A 421 29.92 -1.17 10.56
C ASP A 421 28.52 -0.61 10.30
N LEU A 422 27.64 -0.69 11.30
CA LEU A 422 26.25 -0.25 11.23
C LEU A 422 26.15 1.25 10.93
N ASP A 423 26.91 2.09 11.65
CA ASP A 423 26.83 3.53 11.48
C ASP A 423 27.33 4.00 10.11
N ALA A 424 28.41 3.42 9.61
CA ALA A 424 28.91 3.71 8.28
C ALA A 424 27.92 3.24 7.20
N GLY A 425 27.31 2.07 7.40
CA GLY A 425 26.32 1.52 6.50
C GLY A 425 25.08 2.40 6.39
N LEU A 426 24.50 2.81 7.51
CA LEU A 426 23.31 3.69 7.53
C LEU A 426 23.59 5.08 6.96
N LYS A 427 24.80 5.64 7.19
CA LYS A 427 25.22 6.89 6.52
C LYS A 427 25.31 6.73 4.98
N SER A 428 25.73 5.55 4.52
CA SER A 428 25.75 5.26 3.07
C SER A 428 24.33 5.18 2.49
N VAL A 429 23.37 4.61 3.25
CA VAL A 429 21.95 4.59 2.88
C VAL A 429 21.38 6.01 2.83
N ASP A 430 21.65 6.87 3.86
CA ASP A 430 21.25 8.28 3.84
C ASP A 430 21.73 8.97 2.55
N LYS A 431 23.01 8.83 2.25
CA LYS A 431 23.59 9.45 1.05
C LYS A 431 22.92 8.96 -0.23
N GLN A 432 22.65 7.66 -0.34
CA GLN A 432 21.98 7.09 -1.51
C GLN A 432 20.57 7.64 -1.70
N ILE A 433 19.81 7.76 -0.60
CA ILE A 433 18.47 8.33 -0.60
C ILE A 433 18.50 9.81 -0.97
N ASP A 434 19.40 10.60 -0.35
CA ASP A 434 19.51 12.04 -0.59
C ASP A 434 19.97 12.36 -2.02
N ASP A 435 20.93 11.60 -2.56
CA ASP A 435 21.35 11.73 -3.96
C ASP A 435 20.16 11.45 -4.93
N ALA A 436 19.36 10.41 -4.65
CA ALA A 436 18.19 10.09 -5.47
C ALA A 436 17.09 11.16 -5.35
N LEU A 437 16.84 11.69 -4.15
CA LEU A 437 15.90 12.81 -3.93
C LEU A 437 16.30 14.06 -4.70
N ALA A 438 17.59 14.41 -4.69
CA ALA A 438 18.11 15.56 -5.44
C ALA A 438 17.88 15.42 -6.95
N LEU A 439 18.02 14.21 -7.49
CA LEU A 439 17.74 13.93 -8.91
C LEU A 439 16.24 13.98 -9.24
N SER A 440 15.37 13.55 -8.33
CA SER A 440 13.92 13.50 -8.55
C SER A 440 13.25 14.87 -8.51
N THR A 441 13.87 15.83 -7.82
CA THR A 441 13.37 17.21 -7.67
C THR A 441 13.99 18.17 -8.68
N GLY A 442 14.66 17.68 -9.72
CA GLY A 442 15.43 18.41 -10.73
C GLY A 442 14.97 19.84 -11.05
N PRO A 443 15.82 20.70 -11.65
CA PRO A 443 15.62 22.14 -11.69
C PRO A 443 14.33 22.57 -12.35
#